data_4d34d903b3437c20c234a35f58e5a1c7
#
_entry.id   4d34d903b3437c20c234a35f58e5a1c7
#
_cell.length_a   1.000
_cell.length_b   1.000
_cell.length_c   1.000
_cell.angle_alpha   90.00
_cell.angle_beta   90.00
_cell.angle_gamma   90.00
#
_symmetry.space_group_name_H-M   'P 1'
#
loop_
_entity.id
_entity.type
_entity.pdbx_description
1 polymer ?
#
loop_
_entity_poly.entity_id
_entity_poly.type
_entity_poly.pdbx_seq_one_letter_code
_entity_poly.pdbx_strand_id
1 'polypeptide(L)'
;MRFLKIIVVILFLSSCSTEEDEIILKLDEYDLEVISYFKEIALGFEFGSSSKITRKWCSDLKVYIGGESNSILNEELDKIITEISSLTTDNFNIEVVSDSSLSNYYIFFGSGDDYAELFPNSASYVQSNWGLFSLWYNSSNCLNRGHMYVDTYRTNITQAKHLLREEFTQSLGLARDSDKYLNSIFQSSWTETLSYTDLDKDLIRLLYHPKMSTGLD
;
A
#
# COMPACT_ATOMS: atom_id res chain seq x y z
N MET A 1 62.52 44.27 -44.23
CA MET A 1 61.11 44.42 -43.82
C MET A 1 60.50 43.02 -43.72
N ARG A 2 60.26 42.53 -42.52
CA ARG A 2 59.64 41.24 -42.23
C ARG A 2 58.14 41.46 -42.04
N PHE A 3 57.29 40.93 -42.93
CA PHE A 3 55.82 40.93 -42.75
C PHE A 3 55.43 39.79 -41.80
N LEU A 4 54.95 40.14 -40.62
CA LEU A 4 54.36 39.23 -39.63
C LEU A 4 52.95 38.88 -40.07
N LYS A 5 52.66 37.65 -40.48
CA LYS A 5 51.32 37.18 -40.75
C LYS A 5 50.68 36.76 -39.42
N ILE A 6 49.68 37.52 -38.97
CA ILE A 6 48.83 37.18 -37.83
C ILE A 6 47.77 36.17 -38.36
N ILE A 7 47.88 34.92 -37.89
CA ILE A 7 46.82 33.91 -38.10
C ILE A 7 45.83 34.08 -36.98
N VAL A 8 44.62 34.58 -37.31
CA VAL A 8 43.49 34.59 -36.40
C VAL A 8 42.83 33.22 -36.43
N VAL A 9 42.98 32.44 -35.34
CA VAL A 9 42.26 31.19 -35.14
C VAL A 9 40.93 31.52 -34.56
N ILE A 10 39.84 31.41 -35.35
CA ILE A 10 38.47 31.51 -34.88
C ILE A 10 38.08 30.14 -34.29
N LEU A 11 38.04 30.04 -32.96
CA LEU A 11 37.45 28.89 -32.28
C LEU A 11 35.93 28.99 -32.35
N PHE A 12 35.34 28.14 -33.19
CA PHE A 12 33.92 27.87 -33.16
C PHE A 12 33.62 27.03 -31.90
N LEU A 13 33.08 27.65 -30.84
CA LEU A 13 32.44 26.95 -29.74
C LEU A 13 31.10 26.45 -30.25
N SER A 14 31.04 25.21 -30.69
CA SER A 14 29.76 24.51 -30.89
C SER A 14 29.15 24.30 -29.52
N SER A 15 28.25 25.20 -29.10
CA SER A 15 27.33 24.98 -28.00
C SER A 15 26.33 23.91 -28.43
N CYS A 16 26.57 22.67 -28.02
CA CYS A 16 25.58 21.63 -28.11
C CYS A 16 24.56 21.88 -26.98
N SER A 17 23.51 22.62 -27.26
CA SER A 17 22.33 22.62 -26.40
C SER A 17 21.67 21.26 -26.59
N THR A 18 21.85 20.36 -25.64
CA THR A 18 20.91 19.23 -25.44
C THR A 18 19.60 19.87 -25.05
N GLU A 19 18.69 20.02 -26.01
CA GLU A 19 17.28 20.16 -25.70
C GLU A 19 16.90 18.84 -25.04
N GLU A 20 16.78 18.85 -23.70
CA GLU A 20 16.03 17.82 -23.01
C GLU A 20 14.59 18.01 -23.50
N ASP A 21 14.14 17.13 -24.39
CA ASP A 21 12.74 17.03 -24.75
C ASP A 21 11.97 16.80 -23.42
N GLU A 22 11.36 17.84 -22.90
CA GLU A 22 10.46 17.75 -21.78
C GLU A 22 9.30 16.86 -22.25
N ILE A 23 9.33 15.58 -21.84
CA ILE A 23 8.23 14.65 -22.09
C ILE A 23 7.05 15.19 -21.28
N ILE A 24 6.24 16.02 -21.90
CA ILE A 24 4.96 16.46 -21.32
C ILE A 24 4.07 15.21 -21.28
N LEU A 25 4.06 14.54 -20.15
CA LEU A 25 3.16 13.40 -19.90
C LEU A 25 1.73 13.94 -19.94
N LYS A 26 1.01 13.69 -21.03
CA LYS A 26 -0.39 14.07 -21.16
C LYS A 26 -1.22 13.00 -20.46
N LEU A 27 -1.65 13.31 -19.22
CA LEU A 27 -2.58 12.47 -18.47
C LEU A 27 -3.93 12.45 -19.17
N ASP A 28 -4.52 11.27 -19.31
CA ASP A 28 -5.88 11.13 -19.78
C ASP A 28 -6.90 11.21 -18.62
N GLU A 29 -8.17 11.03 -18.93
CA GLU A 29 -9.26 11.15 -17.95
C GLU A 29 -9.19 10.03 -16.88
N TYR A 30 -8.77 8.83 -17.29
CA TYR A 30 -8.58 7.70 -16.38
C TYR A 30 -7.36 7.89 -15.46
N ASP A 31 -6.25 8.42 -15.97
CA ASP A 31 -5.08 8.75 -15.16
C ASP A 31 -5.44 9.74 -14.04
N LEU A 32 -6.25 10.76 -14.37
CA LEU A 32 -6.72 11.74 -13.38
C LEU A 32 -7.65 11.13 -12.35
N GLU A 33 -8.49 10.16 -12.75
CA GLU A 33 -9.36 9.40 -11.85
C GLU A 33 -8.54 8.55 -10.88
N VAL A 34 -7.52 7.80 -11.36
CA VAL A 34 -6.59 7.01 -10.54
C VAL A 34 -5.89 7.90 -9.53
N ILE A 35 -5.34 9.03 -9.94
CA ILE A 35 -4.65 9.98 -9.06
C ILE A 35 -5.59 10.54 -7.99
N SER A 36 -6.81 10.93 -8.39
CA SER A 36 -7.82 11.45 -7.46
C SER A 36 -8.20 10.41 -6.40
N TYR A 37 -8.44 9.17 -6.83
CA TYR A 37 -8.83 8.08 -5.94
C TYR A 37 -7.65 7.65 -5.06
N PHE A 38 -6.44 7.60 -5.61
CA PHE A 38 -5.23 7.34 -4.83
C PHE A 38 -5.07 8.34 -3.68
N LYS A 39 -5.24 9.63 -3.95
CA LYS A 39 -5.16 10.66 -2.90
C LYS A 39 -6.24 10.46 -1.82
N GLU A 40 -7.42 10.03 -2.18
CA GLU A 40 -8.50 9.74 -1.24
C GLU A 40 -8.16 8.56 -0.33
N ILE A 41 -7.63 7.46 -0.88
CA ILE A 41 -7.37 6.20 -0.18
C ILE A 41 -6.02 6.19 0.55
N ALA A 42 -4.96 6.76 -0.05
CA ALA A 42 -3.59 6.63 0.44
C ALA A 42 -3.15 7.75 1.39
N LEU A 43 -3.86 8.89 1.42
CA LEU A 43 -3.42 10.04 2.23
C LEU A 43 -4.02 10.01 3.63
N GLY A 44 -3.27 9.38 4.55
CA GLY A 44 -3.61 9.29 5.97
C GLY A 44 -4.18 7.95 6.38
N PHE A 45 -4.90 7.94 7.49
CA PHE A 45 -5.59 6.79 8.05
C PHE A 45 -7.05 7.12 8.29
N GLU A 46 -7.90 6.12 8.28
CA GLU A 46 -9.33 6.28 8.59
C GLU A 46 -9.52 6.74 10.04
N PHE A 47 -8.82 6.10 10.97
CA PHE A 47 -8.90 6.44 12.39
C PHE A 47 -7.72 7.27 12.87
N GLY A 48 -7.99 8.25 13.72
CA GLY A 48 -6.98 9.10 14.32
C GLY A 48 -6.74 10.42 13.58
N SER A 49 -5.73 11.18 14.01
CA SER A 49 -5.38 12.52 13.50
C SER A 49 -4.03 12.54 12.79
N SER A 50 -3.80 11.56 11.90
CA SER A 50 -2.55 11.52 11.14
C SER A 50 -2.50 12.59 10.04
N SER A 51 -1.28 13.05 9.69
CA SER A 51 -1.06 13.92 8.53
C SER A 51 -1.49 13.21 7.24
N LYS A 52 -2.06 13.98 6.30
CA LYS A 52 -2.50 13.49 4.99
C LYS A 52 -1.32 13.37 4.03
N ILE A 53 -0.50 12.36 4.25
CA ILE A 53 0.67 12.07 3.44
C ILE A 53 0.76 10.57 3.17
N THR A 54 1.47 10.21 2.11
CA THR A 54 1.73 8.83 1.72
C THR A 54 2.60 8.11 2.75
N ARG A 55 2.22 6.87 3.05
CA ARG A 55 3.00 5.91 3.84
C ARG A 55 2.99 4.56 3.14
N LYS A 56 4.10 3.86 3.16
CA LYS A 56 4.19 2.49 2.64
C LYS A 56 5.25 1.71 3.39
N TRP A 57 5.27 0.41 3.22
CA TRP A 57 6.39 -0.41 3.68
C TRP A 57 7.63 -0.12 2.82
N CYS A 58 8.74 0.27 3.48
CA CYS A 58 10.01 0.55 2.82
C CYS A 58 10.98 -0.65 2.93
N SER A 59 10.56 -1.72 3.57
CA SER A 59 11.26 -3.00 3.71
C SER A 59 10.28 -4.13 3.53
N ASP A 60 10.78 -5.37 3.42
CA ASP A 60 9.95 -6.55 3.28
C ASP A 60 8.91 -6.67 4.40
N LEU A 61 7.70 -7.08 4.02
CA LEU A 61 6.60 -7.37 4.93
C LEU A 61 6.68 -8.86 5.33
N LYS A 62 7.05 -9.09 6.59
CA LYS A 62 7.16 -10.43 7.18
C LYS A 62 5.93 -10.73 8.01
N VAL A 63 5.04 -11.54 7.46
CA VAL A 63 3.73 -11.84 8.02
C VAL A 63 3.83 -13.10 8.90
N TYR A 64 3.40 -12.99 10.16
CA TYR A 64 3.13 -14.13 11.00
C TYR A 64 1.61 -14.30 11.16
N ILE A 65 1.13 -15.54 11.05
CA ILE A 65 -0.29 -15.86 11.21
C ILE A 65 -0.45 -16.53 12.57
N GLY A 66 -1.32 -15.95 13.42
CA GLY A 66 -1.64 -16.49 14.74
C GLY A 66 -3.14 -16.64 14.95
N GLY A 67 -3.53 -17.03 16.16
CA GLY A 67 -4.90 -17.37 16.50
C GLY A 67 -5.27 -18.79 16.04
N GLU A 68 -6.48 -18.96 15.52
CA GLU A 68 -6.97 -20.25 15.07
C GLU A 68 -6.37 -20.66 13.73
N SER A 69 -6.05 -21.96 13.61
CA SER A 69 -5.62 -22.50 12.32
C SER A 69 -6.78 -22.52 11.32
N ASN A 70 -6.63 -21.82 10.19
CA ASN A 70 -7.64 -21.75 9.14
C ASN A 70 -6.99 -21.90 7.76
N SER A 71 -6.99 -23.13 7.23
CA SER A 71 -6.37 -23.42 5.93
C SER A 71 -7.00 -22.65 4.78
N ILE A 72 -8.31 -22.39 4.83
CA ILE A 72 -9.04 -21.66 3.78
C ILE A 72 -8.62 -20.18 3.73
N LEU A 73 -8.42 -19.56 4.90
CA LEU A 73 -7.93 -18.18 4.98
C LEU A 73 -6.44 -18.10 4.65
N ASN A 74 -5.65 -19.11 4.99
CA ASN A 74 -4.25 -19.16 4.58
C ASN A 74 -4.11 -19.26 3.05
N GLU A 75 -4.90 -20.12 2.40
CA GLU A 75 -4.95 -20.19 0.93
C GLU A 75 -5.40 -18.88 0.29
N GLU A 76 -6.35 -18.18 0.93
CA GLU A 76 -6.79 -16.87 0.43
C GLU A 76 -5.69 -15.81 0.60
N LEU A 77 -4.97 -15.80 1.73
CA LEU A 77 -3.84 -14.91 1.94
C LEU A 77 -2.73 -15.14 0.90
N ASP A 78 -2.42 -16.39 0.58
CA ASP A 78 -1.43 -16.73 -0.46
C ASP A 78 -1.83 -16.17 -1.84
N LYS A 79 -3.13 -16.21 -2.18
CA LYS A 79 -3.64 -15.58 -3.40
C LYS A 79 -3.50 -14.07 -3.37
N ILE A 80 -3.88 -13.44 -2.26
CA ILE A 80 -3.77 -11.98 -2.07
C ILE A 80 -2.30 -11.54 -2.21
N ILE A 81 -1.38 -12.23 -1.55
CA ILE A 81 0.07 -11.96 -1.64
C ILE A 81 0.56 -12.11 -3.08
N THR A 82 0.14 -13.18 -3.78
CA THR A 82 0.52 -13.41 -5.18
C THR A 82 0.02 -12.28 -6.09
N GLU A 83 -1.24 -11.86 -5.94
CA GLU A 83 -1.82 -10.76 -6.70
C GLU A 83 -1.08 -9.45 -6.43
N ILE A 84 -0.87 -9.07 -5.17
CA ILE A 84 -0.16 -7.84 -4.79
C ILE A 84 1.28 -7.87 -5.32
N SER A 85 2.00 -8.97 -5.15
CA SER A 85 3.39 -9.11 -5.61
C SER A 85 3.52 -8.96 -7.12
N SER A 86 2.47 -9.31 -7.89
CA SER A 86 2.43 -9.10 -9.34
C SER A 86 2.26 -7.62 -9.75
N LEU A 87 1.80 -6.78 -8.82
CA LEU A 87 1.51 -5.37 -9.06
C LEU A 87 2.63 -4.43 -8.58
N THR A 88 3.43 -4.86 -7.59
CA THR A 88 4.52 -4.06 -7.02
C THR A 88 5.77 -4.11 -7.92
N THR A 89 6.46 -2.97 -8.08
CA THR A 89 7.61 -2.86 -8.99
C THR A 89 8.85 -2.22 -8.35
N ASP A 90 8.80 -1.91 -7.06
CA ASP A 90 9.89 -1.28 -6.30
C ASP A 90 10.72 -2.28 -5.47
N ASN A 91 10.64 -3.58 -5.79
CA ASN A 91 11.24 -4.71 -5.09
C ASN A 91 10.65 -4.96 -3.68
N PHE A 92 9.48 -4.40 -3.37
CA PHE A 92 8.76 -4.76 -2.15
C PHE A 92 8.36 -6.25 -2.18
N ASN A 93 8.68 -6.96 -1.09
CA ASN A 93 8.39 -8.38 -0.97
C ASN A 93 7.51 -8.66 0.26
N ILE A 94 6.65 -9.67 0.14
CA ILE A 94 5.79 -10.16 1.22
C ILE A 94 6.09 -11.63 1.42
N GLU A 95 6.44 -12.01 2.65
CA GLU A 95 6.70 -13.41 3.00
C GLU A 95 5.96 -13.81 4.28
N VAL A 96 5.43 -15.03 4.31
CA VAL A 96 4.84 -15.62 5.52
C VAL A 96 5.94 -16.35 6.28
N VAL A 97 6.13 -15.98 7.56
CA VAL A 97 7.15 -16.58 8.45
C VAL A 97 6.50 -17.47 9.49
N SER A 98 7.19 -18.53 9.89
CA SER A 98 6.70 -19.50 10.91
C SER A 98 7.03 -19.09 12.35
N ASP A 99 7.93 -18.11 12.55
CA ASP A 99 8.35 -17.61 13.84
C ASP A 99 7.93 -16.14 13.98
N SER A 100 7.08 -15.85 14.97
CA SER A 100 6.60 -14.50 15.25
C SER A 100 7.71 -13.50 15.59
N SER A 101 8.84 -13.95 16.12
CA SER A 101 9.99 -13.12 16.44
C SER A 101 10.68 -12.55 15.19
N LEU A 102 10.45 -13.14 14.03
CA LEU A 102 10.96 -12.72 12.73
C LEU A 102 10.00 -11.80 11.98
N SER A 103 8.75 -11.66 12.47
CA SER A 103 7.71 -10.90 11.79
C SER A 103 7.74 -9.41 12.14
N ASN A 104 7.27 -8.58 11.21
CA ASN A 104 6.94 -7.19 11.45
C ASN A 104 5.43 -6.92 11.27
N TYR A 105 4.66 -7.95 10.88
CA TYR A 105 3.22 -7.89 10.71
C TYR A 105 2.54 -9.16 11.23
N TYR A 106 1.53 -9.00 12.08
CA TYR A 106 0.81 -10.10 12.69
C TYR A 106 -0.63 -10.14 12.17
N ILE A 107 -1.05 -11.26 11.59
CA ILE A 107 -2.45 -11.53 11.23
C ILE A 107 -3.04 -12.48 12.28
N PHE A 108 -4.15 -12.11 12.87
CA PHE A 108 -4.87 -12.92 13.83
C PHE A 108 -6.21 -13.40 13.26
N PHE A 109 -6.43 -14.72 13.28
CA PHE A 109 -7.74 -15.32 13.00
C PHE A 109 -8.35 -15.80 14.32
N GLY A 110 -9.57 -15.32 14.65
CA GLY A 110 -10.21 -15.66 15.90
C GLY A 110 -11.26 -14.66 16.31
N SER A 111 -11.62 -14.63 17.60
CA SER A 111 -12.57 -13.66 18.14
C SER A 111 -11.92 -12.28 18.35
N GLY A 112 -12.73 -11.21 18.30
CA GLY A 112 -12.28 -9.88 18.65
C GLY A 112 -11.79 -9.77 20.09
N ASP A 113 -12.37 -10.53 21.03
CA ASP A 113 -11.98 -10.53 22.45
C ASP A 113 -10.57 -11.13 22.62
N ASP A 114 -10.26 -12.27 22.00
CA ASP A 114 -8.92 -12.88 22.04
C ASP A 114 -7.88 -11.98 21.37
N TYR A 115 -8.25 -11.33 20.27
CA TYR A 115 -7.36 -10.34 19.64
C TYR A 115 -7.10 -9.13 20.57
N ALA A 116 -8.10 -8.65 21.29
CA ALA A 116 -7.96 -7.56 22.24
C ALA A 116 -7.09 -7.93 23.45
N GLU A 117 -7.05 -9.21 23.87
CA GLU A 117 -6.11 -9.68 24.89
C GLU A 117 -4.66 -9.56 24.43
N LEU A 118 -4.36 -9.88 23.16
CA LEU A 118 -3.03 -9.74 22.57
C LEU A 118 -2.67 -8.28 22.27
N PHE A 119 -3.65 -7.49 21.86
CA PHE A 119 -3.49 -6.09 21.43
C PHE A 119 -4.48 -5.16 22.16
N PRO A 120 -4.25 -4.85 23.46
CA PRO A 120 -5.23 -4.13 24.31
C PRO A 120 -5.66 -2.75 23.76
N ASN A 121 -4.81 -2.08 22.98
CA ASN A 121 -5.15 -0.81 22.34
C ASN A 121 -6.29 -0.93 21.31
N SER A 122 -6.58 -2.13 20.83
CA SER A 122 -7.66 -2.42 19.88
C SER A 122 -9.00 -2.73 20.55
N ALA A 123 -9.03 -2.91 21.88
CA ALA A 123 -10.20 -3.40 22.62
C ALA A 123 -11.48 -2.55 22.43
N SER A 124 -11.34 -1.23 22.26
CA SER A 124 -12.49 -0.35 22.04
C SER A 124 -13.08 -0.44 20.64
N TYR A 125 -12.36 -1.03 19.68
CA TYR A 125 -12.74 -1.11 18.26
C TYR A 125 -13.33 -2.46 17.88
N VAL A 126 -12.89 -3.56 18.51
CA VAL A 126 -13.27 -4.93 18.12
C VAL A 126 -14.76 -5.23 18.23
N GLN A 127 -15.50 -4.51 19.08
CA GLN A 127 -16.94 -4.74 19.26
C GLN A 127 -17.73 -4.34 18.01
N SER A 128 -17.32 -3.29 17.32
CA SER A 128 -17.99 -2.74 16.13
C SER A 128 -17.35 -3.15 14.81
N ASN A 129 -16.14 -3.71 14.83
CA ASN A 129 -15.40 -4.08 13.64
C ASN A 129 -15.08 -5.57 13.64
N TRP A 130 -15.39 -6.27 12.53
CA TRP A 130 -15.09 -7.70 12.34
C TRP A 130 -13.76 -7.94 11.62
N GLY A 131 -13.21 -6.89 11.04
CA GLY A 131 -11.85 -6.74 10.56
C GLY A 131 -11.28 -5.43 11.09
N LEU A 132 -9.99 -5.37 11.31
CA LEU A 132 -9.31 -4.17 11.81
C LEU A 132 -7.81 -4.36 11.65
N PHE A 133 -7.10 -3.30 11.29
CA PHE A 133 -5.64 -3.27 11.35
C PHE A 133 -5.12 -2.10 12.18
N SER A 134 -3.87 -2.22 12.62
CA SER A 134 -3.11 -1.14 13.25
C SER A 134 -1.71 -1.10 12.68
N LEU A 135 -1.21 0.10 12.40
CA LEU A 135 0.09 0.31 11.77
C LEU A 135 0.94 1.32 12.55
N TRP A 136 2.24 1.09 12.54
CA TRP A 136 3.24 2.04 13.03
C TRP A 136 4.20 2.41 11.92
N TYR A 137 4.68 3.64 11.96
CA TYR A 137 5.63 4.18 10.99
C TYR A 137 6.73 4.97 11.68
N ASN A 138 7.86 5.09 11.02
CA ASN A 138 9.02 5.85 11.51
C ASN A 138 8.98 7.33 11.05
N SER A 139 10.02 8.10 11.41
CA SER A 139 10.16 9.52 11.04
C SER A 139 10.26 9.78 9.54
N SER A 140 10.57 8.76 8.74
CA SER A 140 10.58 8.83 7.27
C SER A 140 9.23 8.41 6.65
N ASN A 141 8.17 8.25 7.46
CA ASN A 141 6.85 7.78 7.04
C ASN A 141 6.83 6.36 6.44
N CYS A 142 7.89 5.58 6.65
CA CYS A 142 7.92 4.16 6.30
C CYS A 142 7.16 3.36 7.34
N LEU A 143 6.19 2.55 6.91
CA LEU A 143 5.54 1.54 7.74
C LEU A 143 6.61 0.52 8.18
N ASN A 144 6.60 0.12 9.44
CA ASN A 144 7.63 -0.75 10.00
C ASN A 144 7.11 -1.82 10.96
N ARG A 145 5.87 -1.73 11.39
CA ARG A 145 5.19 -2.72 12.23
C ARG A 145 3.68 -2.59 12.05
N GLY A 146 2.99 -3.71 12.17
CA GLY A 146 1.53 -3.72 12.16
C GLY A 146 0.94 -5.02 12.66
N HIS A 147 -0.36 -5.00 12.86
CA HIS A 147 -1.16 -6.20 13.06
C HIS A 147 -2.57 -5.97 12.55
N MET A 148 -3.25 -7.07 12.24
CA MET A 148 -4.67 -7.07 11.88
C MET A 148 -5.36 -8.31 12.45
N TYR A 149 -6.69 -8.29 12.45
CA TYR A 149 -7.46 -9.49 12.71
C TYR A 149 -8.65 -9.62 11.75
N VAL A 150 -9.11 -10.83 11.64
CA VAL A 150 -10.37 -11.21 11.00
C VAL A 150 -11.17 -12.04 12.00
N ASP A 151 -12.38 -11.58 12.31
CA ASP A 151 -13.27 -12.29 13.23
C ASP A 151 -13.87 -13.51 12.54
N THR A 152 -13.40 -14.69 12.92
CA THR A 152 -13.86 -15.96 12.37
C THR A 152 -15.11 -16.51 13.07
N TYR A 153 -15.55 -15.88 14.16
CA TYR A 153 -16.75 -16.28 14.90
C TYR A 153 -18.00 -15.55 14.43
N ARG A 154 -17.88 -14.27 14.09
CA ARG A 154 -19.00 -13.44 13.65
C ARG A 154 -19.19 -13.44 12.15
N THR A 155 -18.21 -13.93 11.38
CA THR A 155 -18.25 -13.98 9.91
C THR A 155 -18.50 -15.38 9.37
N ASN A 156 -19.15 -15.48 8.21
CA ASN A 156 -19.04 -16.66 7.37
C ASN A 156 -17.73 -16.62 6.55
N ILE A 157 -17.41 -17.72 5.85
CA ILE A 157 -16.13 -17.84 5.14
C ILE A 157 -15.94 -16.80 4.02
N THR A 158 -17.03 -16.42 3.32
CA THR A 158 -16.96 -15.38 2.26
C THR A 158 -16.63 -14.02 2.88
N GLN A 159 -17.30 -13.69 3.97
CA GLN A 159 -17.06 -12.46 4.73
C GLN A 159 -15.65 -12.40 5.32
N ALA A 160 -15.18 -13.51 5.91
CA ALA A 160 -13.82 -13.59 6.43
C ALA A 160 -12.74 -13.40 5.33
N LYS A 161 -12.96 -13.97 4.14
CA LYS A 161 -12.07 -13.77 2.98
C LYS A 161 -12.07 -12.33 2.49
N HIS A 162 -13.25 -11.70 2.45
CA HIS A 162 -13.39 -10.30 2.08
C HIS A 162 -12.61 -9.42 3.04
N LEU A 163 -12.87 -9.52 4.35
CA LEU A 163 -12.16 -8.77 5.38
C LEU A 163 -10.64 -9.00 5.34
N LEU A 164 -10.20 -10.26 5.14
CA LEU A 164 -8.77 -10.54 5.00
C LEU A 164 -8.16 -9.76 3.83
N ARG A 165 -8.84 -9.73 2.68
CA ARG A 165 -8.38 -9.01 1.48
C ARG A 165 -8.37 -7.50 1.69
N GLU A 166 -9.44 -6.96 2.23
CA GLU A 166 -9.63 -5.52 2.49
C GLU A 166 -8.59 -5.00 3.48
N GLU A 167 -8.58 -5.51 4.72
CA GLU A 167 -7.72 -5.05 5.80
C GLU A 167 -6.22 -5.24 5.47
N PHE A 168 -5.88 -6.37 4.81
CA PHE A 168 -4.51 -6.62 4.41
C PHE A 168 -4.05 -5.63 3.33
N THR A 169 -4.91 -5.34 2.34
CA THR A 169 -4.59 -4.38 1.28
C THR A 169 -4.47 -2.96 1.82
N GLN A 170 -5.39 -2.56 2.71
CA GLN A 170 -5.32 -1.25 3.36
C GLN A 170 -4.06 -1.10 4.22
N SER A 171 -3.62 -2.19 4.87
CA SER A 171 -2.42 -2.20 5.70
C SER A 171 -1.10 -2.01 4.92
N LEU A 172 -1.16 -2.05 3.59
CA LEU A 172 -0.02 -1.70 2.74
C LEU A 172 0.28 -0.19 2.70
N GLY A 173 -0.67 0.64 3.17
CA GLY A 173 -0.60 2.10 3.13
C GLY A 173 -1.73 2.76 2.34
N LEU A 174 -2.73 1.97 1.91
CA LEU A 174 -3.98 2.42 1.28
C LEU A 174 -5.09 2.45 2.35
N ALA A 175 -4.86 3.18 3.44
CA ALA A 175 -5.47 2.96 4.73
C ALA A 175 -6.75 3.77 4.99
N ARG A 176 -7.54 4.06 3.94
CA ARG A 176 -8.82 4.74 4.05
C ARG A 176 -9.87 4.10 3.17
N ASP A 177 -11.12 4.27 3.59
CA ASP A 177 -12.29 3.87 2.85
C ASP A 177 -12.86 5.00 2.01
N SER A 178 -13.70 4.62 1.03
CA SER A 178 -14.43 5.55 0.16
C SER A 178 -15.79 4.98 -0.22
N ASP A 179 -16.80 5.82 -0.35
CA ASP A 179 -18.11 5.47 -0.86
C ASP A 179 -18.24 5.56 -2.40
N LYS A 180 -17.15 5.92 -3.08
CA LYS A 180 -17.13 6.31 -4.49
C LYS A 180 -17.38 5.15 -5.46
N TYR A 181 -16.80 3.95 -5.19
CA TYR A 181 -16.86 2.80 -6.10
C TYR A 181 -17.38 1.57 -5.39
N LEU A 182 -18.60 1.14 -5.73
CA LEU A 182 -19.30 0.04 -5.06
C LEU A 182 -18.60 -1.33 -5.14
N ASN A 183 -17.77 -1.54 -6.16
CA ASN A 183 -17.08 -2.81 -6.38
C ASN A 183 -15.59 -2.76 -5.97
N SER A 184 -15.13 -1.62 -5.45
CA SER A 184 -13.77 -1.49 -4.96
C SER A 184 -13.57 -2.26 -3.66
N ILE A 185 -12.35 -2.76 -3.45
CA ILE A 185 -11.97 -3.35 -2.16
C ILE A 185 -11.92 -2.30 -1.02
N PHE A 186 -11.89 -1.01 -1.37
CA PHE A 186 -11.86 0.12 -0.44
C PHE A 186 -13.26 0.74 -0.21
N GLN A 187 -14.36 -0.01 -0.51
CA GLN A 187 -15.72 0.48 -0.33
C GLN A 187 -16.08 0.56 1.15
N SER A 188 -16.46 1.77 1.62
CA SER A 188 -16.82 2.04 3.02
C SER A 188 -18.10 1.33 3.51
N SER A 189 -18.99 0.97 2.58
CA SER A 189 -20.17 0.16 2.90
C SER A 189 -19.80 -1.32 2.88
N TRP A 190 -20.47 -2.12 3.73
CA TRP A 190 -20.25 -3.55 3.75
C TRP A 190 -20.40 -4.19 2.38
N THR A 191 -19.40 -4.94 1.95
CA THR A 191 -19.39 -5.74 0.72
C THR A 191 -18.88 -7.16 0.98
N GLU A 192 -18.91 -8.01 -0.03
CA GLU A 192 -18.30 -9.35 -0.02
C GLU A 192 -17.40 -9.54 -1.26
N THR A 193 -16.76 -8.45 -1.69
CA THR A 193 -15.84 -8.43 -2.84
C THR A 193 -14.59 -9.28 -2.55
N LEU A 194 -14.28 -10.23 -3.45
CA LEU A 194 -13.12 -11.14 -3.32
C LEU A 194 -12.06 -10.92 -4.41
N SER A 195 -12.13 -9.82 -5.14
CA SER A 195 -11.19 -9.50 -6.23
C SER A 195 -10.95 -8.00 -6.31
N TYR A 196 -9.78 -7.62 -6.81
CA TYR A 196 -9.48 -6.23 -7.10
C TYR A 196 -10.08 -5.80 -8.44
N THR A 197 -10.68 -4.62 -8.49
CA THR A 197 -10.97 -3.91 -9.74
C THR A 197 -9.67 -3.46 -10.41
N ASP A 198 -9.72 -3.02 -11.66
CA ASP A 198 -8.51 -2.48 -12.31
C ASP A 198 -8.05 -1.19 -11.63
N LEU A 199 -8.99 -0.40 -11.13
CA LEU A 199 -8.69 0.80 -10.35
C LEU A 199 -7.97 0.47 -9.03
N ASP A 200 -8.43 -0.55 -8.28
CA ASP A 200 -7.76 -1.00 -7.06
C ASP A 200 -6.32 -1.46 -7.33
N LYS A 201 -6.12 -2.21 -8.43
CA LYS A 201 -4.79 -2.66 -8.86
C LYS A 201 -3.88 -1.47 -9.19
N ASP A 202 -4.42 -0.43 -9.82
CA ASP A 202 -3.64 0.74 -10.17
C ASP A 202 -3.25 1.57 -8.94
N LEU A 203 -4.09 1.59 -7.89
CA LEU A 203 -3.70 2.18 -6.61
C LEU A 203 -2.51 1.44 -5.98
N ILE A 204 -2.53 0.09 -5.99
CA ILE A 204 -1.42 -0.73 -5.48
C ILE A 204 -0.15 -0.49 -6.31
N ARG A 205 -0.25 -0.50 -7.65
CA ARG A 205 0.86 -0.21 -8.57
C ARG A 205 1.46 1.16 -8.31
N LEU A 206 0.62 2.17 -8.10
CA LEU A 206 1.05 3.54 -7.86
C LEU A 206 1.79 3.66 -6.52
N LEU A 207 1.25 3.07 -5.45
CA LEU A 207 1.88 3.10 -4.13
C LEU A 207 3.26 2.44 -4.13
N TYR A 208 3.40 1.30 -4.81
CA TYR A 208 4.66 0.52 -4.90
C TYR A 208 5.38 0.72 -6.23
N HIS A 209 5.20 1.90 -6.86
CA HIS A 209 6.01 2.32 -7.98
C HIS A 209 7.38 2.82 -7.49
N PRO A 210 8.52 2.54 -8.19
CA PRO A 210 9.87 2.94 -7.75
C PRO A 210 10.07 4.44 -7.53
N LYS A 211 9.26 5.28 -8.19
CA LYS A 211 9.30 6.75 -8.04
C LYS A 211 8.35 7.26 -6.94
N MET A 212 7.51 6.39 -6.35
CA MET A 212 6.61 6.80 -5.28
C MET A 212 7.39 6.87 -3.95
N SER A 213 7.51 8.07 -3.41
CA SER A 213 8.13 8.32 -2.12
C SER A 213 7.10 8.36 -0.99
N THR A 214 7.52 8.11 0.24
CA THR A 214 6.74 8.41 1.44
C THR A 214 6.74 9.91 1.73
N GLY A 215 5.71 10.41 2.43
CA GLY A 215 5.64 11.82 2.85
C GLY A 215 5.11 12.78 1.77
N LEU A 216 4.59 12.29 0.64
CA LEU A 216 3.93 13.12 -0.39
C LEU A 216 2.47 13.41 0.02
N ASP A 217 1.92 14.57 -0.36
CA ASP A 217 0.57 15.10 -0.13
C ASP A 217 -0.22 15.36 -1.42
#